data_bf4415fa33ae5a775b9aadff2ec6a802
#
_entry.id   bf4415fa33ae5a775b9aadff2ec6a802
#
_cell.length_a   1.000
_cell.length_b   1.000
_cell.length_c   1.000
_cell.angle_alpha   90.00
_cell.angle_beta   90.00
_cell.angle_gamma   90.00
#
_symmetry.space_group_name_H-M   'P 1'
#
loop_
_entity.id
_entity.type
_entity.pdbx_description
1 polymer ?
#
loop_
_entity_poly.entity_id
_entity_poly.type
_entity_poly.pdbx_seq_one_letter_code
_entity_poly.pdbx_strand_id
1 'polypeptide(L)'
;MMPQDISRRRFLGQVNCAAISSLPILSTLLNLKLAGDAAAATSGTQDYKALVCLFMGGGMDTYNVLVPRGKSEYAEYAVARGAVALPQANLLPISPIGLSGMQLGVHPGFANVQSLFEAGQAAFVTNVGTLTEPLTKVQYNGTARHLPLGLYSHSDQQEQWQTGTPNARSSKGWAGKAADLLAGMNSQNKVSMNVSLSGQNIWQSGTNAFAYTVNTGGAVALDGYNSASTNATSPVTLRTKAVDSQLALNYQNLIAQGFNHSKGKAMEAFALFNTATAQTLPNEAAYPNTNLARQLMRVAKTIAGRGTLGHNRQTFFIEYGGWDHHDNLISSQARMIPEVDAAIKAFVDSLTALGMFNNVTLFTASDFARTLTTDSSGTDHAWGGNHFVVGGAVKGRKVYGNYPSLAVGGTLDVGRGRIIPQIAVDSYFAEMALWLGVSRSDLKLLLPNIGTFYAANSPSSPLGFLL
;
A
#
# COMPACT_ATOMS: atom_id res chain seq x y z
N MET A 1 12.65 -34.88 43.00
CA MET A 1 11.89 -35.30 41.80
C MET A 1 12.84 -35.23 40.62
N MET A 2 13.30 -36.40 40.16
CA MET A 2 14.21 -36.47 39.00
C MET A 2 13.41 -36.28 37.69
N PRO A 3 13.96 -35.63 36.64
CA PRO A 3 13.31 -35.52 35.35
C PRO A 3 13.25 -36.91 34.71
N GLN A 4 12.06 -37.29 34.23
CA GLN A 4 11.87 -38.53 33.46
C GLN A 4 12.58 -38.40 32.10
N ASP A 5 13.52 -39.29 31.84
CA ASP A 5 14.15 -39.48 30.56
C ASP A 5 13.10 -39.81 29.48
N ILE A 6 12.92 -38.96 28.51
CA ILE A 6 12.08 -39.18 27.34
C ILE A 6 12.78 -40.21 26.45
N SER A 7 12.24 -41.45 26.38
CA SER A 7 12.84 -42.52 25.56
C SER A 7 12.90 -42.09 24.06
N ARG A 8 13.97 -42.50 23.36
CA ARG A 8 14.15 -42.26 21.91
C ARG A 8 12.93 -42.63 21.07
N ARG A 9 12.17 -43.64 21.49
CA ARG A 9 10.93 -44.08 20.85
C ARG A 9 9.78 -43.06 20.98
N ARG A 10 9.69 -42.40 22.15
CA ARG A 10 8.69 -41.33 22.39
C ARG A 10 9.04 -40.06 21.63
N PHE A 11 10.33 -39.73 21.54
CA PHE A 11 10.83 -38.60 20.74
C PHE A 11 10.56 -38.82 19.25
N LEU A 12 10.85 -40.00 18.69
CA LEU A 12 10.56 -40.35 17.31
C LEU A 12 9.06 -40.38 16.99
N GLY A 13 8.23 -40.79 17.95
CA GLY A 13 6.77 -40.72 17.83
C GLY A 13 6.24 -39.27 17.80
N GLN A 14 6.82 -38.36 18.58
CA GLN A 14 6.46 -36.94 18.58
C GLN A 14 6.94 -36.22 17.31
N VAL A 15 8.11 -36.59 16.78
CA VAL A 15 8.62 -36.07 15.50
C VAL A 15 7.74 -36.53 14.34
N ASN A 16 7.28 -37.79 14.32
CA ASN A 16 6.35 -38.29 13.31
C ASN A 16 4.97 -37.61 13.40
N CYS A 17 4.45 -37.31 14.59
CA CYS A 17 3.21 -36.54 14.73
C CYS A 17 3.38 -35.09 14.27
N ALA A 18 4.53 -34.45 14.51
CA ALA A 18 4.83 -33.13 14.00
C ALA A 18 4.97 -33.12 12.48
N ALA A 19 5.55 -34.17 11.87
CA ALA A 19 5.65 -34.32 10.43
C ALA A 19 4.27 -34.52 9.75
N ILE A 20 3.35 -35.27 10.40
CA ILE A 20 1.99 -35.50 9.89
C ILE A 20 1.14 -34.22 10.02
N SER A 21 1.33 -33.41 11.05
CA SER A 21 0.63 -32.13 11.21
C SER A 21 1.13 -31.03 10.24
N SER A 22 2.31 -31.22 9.63
CA SER A 22 2.85 -30.30 8.61
C SER A 22 2.40 -30.64 7.18
N LEU A 23 1.83 -31.84 6.92
CA LEU A 23 1.32 -32.26 5.62
C LEU A 23 0.23 -31.33 5.05
N PRO A 24 -0.74 -30.82 5.83
CA PRO A 24 -1.70 -29.83 5.32
C PRO A 24 -1.05 -28.51 4.90
N ILE A 25 -0.02 -28.08 5.62
CA ILE A 25 0.72 -26.84 5.31
C ILE A 25 1.53 -27.03 4.04
N LEU A 26 2.18 -28.19 3.87
CA LEU A 26 2.94 -28.51 2.64
C LEU A 26 2.01 -28.67 1.44
N SER A 27 0.85 -29.29 1.60
CA SER A 27 -0.14 -29.43 0.53
C SER A 27 -0.77 -28.09 0.15
N THR A 28 -1.01 -27.22 1.13
CA THR A 28 -1.52 -25.85 0.88
C THR A 28 -0.48 -25.01 0.14
N LEU A 29 0.80 -25.08 0.51
CA LEU A 29 1.90 -24.42 -0.18
C LEU A 29 2.11 -24.95 -1.59
N LEU A 30 1.99 -26.26 -1.78
CA LEU A 30 2.09 -26.91 -3.09
C LEU A 30 0.90 -26.51 -3.98
N ASN A 31 -0.31 -26.49 -3.43
CA ASN A 31 -1.51 -26.04 -4.14
C ASN A 31 -1.47 -24.55 -4.48
N LEU A 32 -0.94 -23.71 -3.59
CA LEU A 32 -0.71 -22.29 -3.85
C LEU A 32 0.30 -22.08 -4.98
N LYS A 33 1.39 -22.86 -5.00
CA LYS A 33 2.38 -22.82 -6.08
C LYS A 33 1.78 -23.29 -7.40
N LEU A 34 1.04 -24.40 -7.40
CA LEU A 34 0.35 -24.93 -8.60
C LEU A 34 -0.73 -23.98 -9.11
N ALA A 35 -1.47 -23.30 -8.23
CA ALA A 35 -2.44 -22.28 -8.60
C ALA A 35 -1.76 -21.04 -9.22
N GLY A 36 -0.63 -20.61 -8.65
CA GLY A 36 0.19 -19.54 -9.21
C GLY A 36 0.76 -19.89 -10.59
N ASP A 37 1.30 -21.11 -10.75
CA ASP A 37 1.84 -21.60 -12.01
C ASP A 37 0.73 -21.79 -13.07
N ALA A 38 -0.48 -22.21 -12.68
CA ALA A 38 -1.64 -22.32 -13.56
C ALA A 38 -2.17 -20.94 -14.00
N ALA A 39 -2.19 -19.95 -13.10
CA ALA A 39 -2.54 -18.57 -13.43
C ALA A 39 -1.51 -17.93 -14.38
N ALA A 40 -0.22 -18.24 -14.20
CA ALA A 40 0.85 -17.82 -15.12
C ALA A 40 0.74 -18.47 -16.50
N ALA A 41 0.32 -19.74 -16.57
CA ALA A 41 0.17 -20.48 -17.82
C ALA A 41 -1.03 -20.03 -18.68
N THR A 42 -2.04 -19.41 -18.07
CA THR A 42 -3.22 -18.88 -18.76
C THR A 42 -3.05 -17.45 -19.27
N SER A 43 -2.03 -16.71 -18.81
CA SER A 43 -1.72 -15.36 -19.27
C SER A 43 -0.82 -15.39 -20.50
N GLY A 44 -1.41 -15.64 -21.66
CA GLY A 44 -0.72 -15.62 -22.95
C GLY A 44 -0.44 -14.19 -23.47
N THR A 45 0.27 -13.39 -22.77
CA THR A 45 1.08 -12.20 -23.06
C THR A 45 1.45 -11.59 -21.73
N GLN A 46 2.72 -11.34 -21.51
CA GLN A 46 3.25 -10.83 -20.24
C GLN A 46 2.76 -9.42 -19.97
N ASP A 47 1.54 -9.31 -19.42
CA ASP A 47 0.93 -8.05 -19.02
C ASP A 47 1.51 -7.62 -17.67
N TYR A 48 2.43 -6.65 -17.70
CA TYR A 48 3.00 -6.07 -16.49
C TYR A 48 1.96 -5.27 -15.72
N LYS A 49 1.88 -5.46 -14.39
CA LYS A 49 1.05 -4.63 -13.50
C LYS A 49 1.79 -4.28 -12.22
N ALA A 50 1.63 -3.04 -11.77
CA ALA A 50 2.20 -2.58 -10.52
C ALA A 50 1.22 -1.73 -9.70
N LEU A 51 1.23 -1.96 -8.38
CA LEU A 51 0.53 -1.12 -7.39
C LEU A 51 1.54 -0.25 -6.65
N VAL A 52 1.24 1.03 -6.54
CA VAL A 52 2.02 1.99 -5.75
C VAL A 52 1.13 2.48 -4.61
N CYS A 53 1.42 2.06 -3.39
CA CYS A 53 0.76 2.55 -2.18
C CYS A 53 1.46 3.83 -1.73
N LEU A 54 0.75 4.94 -1.75
CA LEU A 54 1.15 6.18 -1.10
C LEU A 54 0.41 6.29 0.22
N PHE A 55 1.08 5.88 1.29
CA PHE A 55 0.53 5.87 2.64
C PHE A 55 0.74 7.23 3.31
N MET A 56 -0.36 7.94 3.59
CA MET A 56 -0.38 9.26 4.24
C MET A 56 -0.38 9.07 5.76
N GLY A 57 0.80 8.79 6.34
CA GLY A 57 0.93 8.43 7.75
C GLY A 57 0.63 9.56 8.72
N GLY A 58 -0.23 9.29 9.69
CA GLY A 58 -0.69 10.25 10.69
C GLY A 58 -2.17 10.60 10.60
N GLY A 59 -2.94 9.96 9.74
CA GLY A 59 -4.37 10.24 9.57
C GLY A 59 -4.63 11.54 8.81
N MET A 60 -4.52 11.48 7.50
CA MET A 60 -4.76 12.64 6.63
C MET A 60 -6.20 13.15 6.76
N ASP A 61 -6.36 14.47 6.90
CA ASP A 61 -7.68 15.11 6.87
C ASP A 61 -8.22 15.16 5.43
N THR A 62 -8.89 14.11 5.05
CA THR A 62 -9.37 13.89 3.69
C THR A 62 -10.68 14.61 3.37
N TYR A 63 -11.36 15.16 4.40
CA TYR A 63 -12.51 16.04 4.20
C TYR A 63 -12.13 17.45 3.75
N ASN A 64 -10.84 17.81 3.84
CA ASN A 64 -10.27 18.97 3.14
C ASN A 64 -9.64 18.60 1.80
N VAL A 65 -9.54 17.32 1.45
CA VAL A 65 -9.07 16.85 0.12
C VAL A 65 -10.17 16.86 -0.92
N LEU A 66 -11.32 16.26 -0.59
CA LEU A 66 -12.52 16.23 -1.44
C LEU A 66 -13.65 16.91 -0.66
N VAL A 67 -14.13 18.03 -1.16
CA VAL A 67 -15.02 18.96 -0.44
C VAL A 67 -16.28 19.20 -1.26
N PRO A 68 -17.47 19.20 -0.64
CA PRO A 68 -18.70 19.56 -1.33
C PRO A 68 -18.70 21.05 -1.71
N ARG A 69 -19.23 21.39 -2.89
CA ARG A 69 -19.39 22.74 -3.42
C ARG A 69 -20.83 23.15 -3.67
N GLY A 70 -21.80 22.22 -3.55
CA GLY A 70 -23.23 22.57 -3.55
C GLY A 70 -23.56 23.49 -2.39
N LYS A 71 -24.53 24.39 -2.57
CA LYS A 71 -24.83 25.44 -1.59
C LYS A 71 -25.18 24.87 -0.21
N SER A 72 -26.00 23.84 -0.15
CA SER A 72 -26.43 23.17 1.09
C SER A 72 -25.31 22.34 1.71
N GLU A 73 -24.66 21.52 0.90
CA GLU A 73 -23.63 20.58 1.35
C GLU A 73 -22.35 21.31 1.77
N TYR A 74 -22.01 22.41 1.07
CA TYR A 74 -20.91 23.25 1.50
C TYR A 74 -21.24 23.99 2.81
N ALA A 75 -22.48 24.40 3.02
CA ALA A 75 -22.89 25.02 4.29
C ALA A 75 -22.75 24.04 5.47
N GLU A 76 -23.14 22.76 5.30
CA GLU A 76 -22.91 21.71 6.31
C GLU A 76 -21.41 21.56 6.61
N TYR A 77 -20.58 21.44 5.55
CA TYR A 77 -19.12 21.36 5.68
C TYR A 77 -18.55 22.58 6.44
N ALA A 78 -18.90 23.80 6.03
CA ALA A 78 -18.36 25.02 6.62
C ALA A 78 -18.72 25.15 8.10
N VAL A 79 -19.97 24.80 8.48
CA VAL A 79 -20.43 24.80 9.86
C VAL A 79 -19.67 23.74 10.70
N ALA A 80 -19.54 22.51 10.16
CA ALA A 80 -18.85 21.44 10.87
C ALA A 80 -17.35 21.73 11.06
N ARG A 81 -16.69 22.30 10.04
CA ARG A 81 -15.25 22.56 10.02
C ARG A 81 -14.84 23.86 10.74
N GLY A 82 -15.74 24.81 10.87
CA GLY A 82 -15.43 26.09 11.53
C GLY A 82 -14.15 26.74 10.97
N ALA A 83 -13.16 27.01 11.84
CA ALA A 83 -11.91 27.68 11.47
C ALA A 83 -11.02 26.89 10.49
N VAL A 84 -11.23 25.59 10.33
CA VAL A 84 -10.44 24.77 9.39
C VAL A 84 -11.18 24.47 8.08
N ALA A 85 -12.30 25.15 7.82
CA ALA A 85 -12.99 25.09 6.55
C ALA A 85 -12.18 25.78 5.44
N LEU A 86 -12.07 25.15 4.30
CA LEU A 86 -11.50 25.78 3.10
C LEU A 86 -12.52 26.69 2.46
N PRO A 87 -12.18 27.95 2.07
CA PRO A 87 -13.10 28.81 1.36
C PRO A 87 -13.60 28.18 0.06
N GLN A 88 -14.92 28.19 -0.16
CA GLN A 88 -15.56 27.57 -1.35
C GLN A 88 -14.97 28.07 -2.67
N ALA A 89 -14.66 29.37 -2.74
CA ALA A 89 -14.10 29.99 -3.93
C ALA A 89 -12.69 29.47 -4.30
N ASN A 90 -11.94 28.92 -3.33
CA ASN A 90 -10.60 28.41 -3.54
C ASN A 90 -10.60 26.93 -3.98
N LEU A 91 -11.71 26.21 -3.81
CA LEU A 91 -11.80 24.80 -4.18
C LEU A 91 -11.75 24.64 -5.69
N LEU A 92 -10.90 23.75 -6.17
CA LEU A 92 -10.82 23.38 -7.59
C LEU A 92 -12.00 22.50 -7.96
N PRO A 93 -12.92 22.92 -8.85
CA PRO A 93 -14.10 22.14 -9.20
C PRO A 93 -13.73 20.86 -9.93
N ILE A 94 -14.48 19.78 -9.69
CA ILE A 94 -14.41 18.55 -10.46
C ILE A 94 -15.80 18.22 -11.01
N SER A 95 -15.83 17.51 -12.18
CA SER A 95 -17.04 17.16 -12.91
C SER A 95 -17.21 15.64 -13.02
N PRO A 96 -17.61 14.95 -11.93
CA PRO A 96 -17.73 13.50 -11.91
C PRO A 96 -18.80 12.98 -12.88
N ILE A 97 -18.47 11.94 -13.64
CA ILE A 97 -19.45 11.24 -14.49
C ILE A 97 -20.34 10.35 -13.61
N GLY A 98 -21.64 10.45 -13.81
CA GLY A 98 -22.64 9.60 -13.11
C GLY A 98 -23.01 10.06 -11.70
N LEU A 99 -22.44 11.17 -11.21
CA LEU A 99 -22.84 11.77 -9.94
C LEU A 99 -23.84 12.91 -10.21
N SER A 100 -25.10 12.69 -9.88
CA SER A 100 -26.14 13.71 -10.01
C SER A 100 -26.41 14.37 -8.66
N GLY A 101 -26.72 15.68 -8.67
CA GLY A 101 -27.19 16.42 -7.50
C GLY A 101 -26.12 16.85 -6.51
N MET A 102 -24.86 16.43 -6.64
CA MET A 102 -23.76 16.86 -5.76
C MET A 102 -22.64 17.51 -6.57
N GLN A 103 -22.23 18.69 -6.16
CA GLN A 103 -21.06 19.38 -6.69
C GLN A 103 -19.89 19.18 -5.75
N LEU A 104 -18.75 18.79 -6.30
CA LEU A 104 -17.53 18.53 -5.53
C LEU A 104 -16.37 19.39 -6.05
N GLY A 105 -15.39 19.59 -5.22
CA GLY A 105 -14.11 20.19 -5.56
C GLY A 105 -13.01 19.58 -4.72
N VAL A 106 -11.79 19.74 -5.20
CA VAL A 106 -10.61 19.29 -4.47
C VAL A 106 -9.87 20.46 -3.83
N HIS A 107 -9.01 20.14 -2.88
CA HIS A 107 -8.12 21.11 -2.22
C HIS A 107 -7.38 21.95 -3.26
N PRO A 108 -7.20 23.29 -3.05
CA PRO A 108 -6.54 24.16 -4.03
C PRO A 108 -5.11 23.75 -4.40
N GLY A 109 -4.43 23.01 -3.53
CA GLY A 109 -3.10 22.48 -3.79
C GLY A 109 -3.06 21.25 -4.71
N PHE A 110 -4.20 20.67 -5.12
CA PHE A 110 -4.28 19.48 -5.98
C PHE A 110 -4.62 19.81 -7.44
N ALA A 111 -3.97 20.79 -8.04
CA ALA A 111 -4.22 21.21 -9.40
C ALA A 111 -3.93 20.12 -10.45
N ASN A 112 -2.85 19.34 -10.28
CA ASN A 112 -2.52 18.25 -11.19
C ASN A 112 -3.44 17.04 -10.98
N VAL A 113 -3.78 16.70 -9.73
CA VAL A 113 -4.75 15.62 -9.43
C VAL A 113 -6.13 15.97 -10.01
N GLN A 114 -6.56 17.24 -9.89
CA GLN A 114 -7.79 17.73 -10.53
C GLN A 114 -7.74 17.56 -12.06
N SER A 115 -6.63 17.94 -12.70
CA SER A 115 -6.43 17.76 -14.14
C SER A 115 -6.45 16.29 -14.55
N LEU A 116 -5.80 15.40 -13.79
CA LEU A 116 -5.84 13.95 -14.02
C LEU A 116 -7.26 13.39 -13.85
N PHE A 117 -8.01 13.89 -12.86
CA PHE A 117 -9.41 13.51 -12.69
C PHE A 117 -10.25 13.89 -13.89
N GLU A 118 -10.19 15.15 -14.35
CA GLU A 118 -10.94 15.62 -15.53
C GLU A 118 -10.53 14.89 -16.82
N ALA A 119 -9.27 14.47 -16.93
CA ALA A 119 -8.76 13.64 -18.03
C ALA A 119 -9.21 12.16 -17.96
N GLY A 120 -9.93 11.75 -16.89
CA GLY A 120 -10.34 10.36 -16.71
C GLY A 120 -9.22 9.40 -16.24
N GLN A 121 -8.15 9.94 -15.67
CA GLN A 121 -6.96 9.24 -15.25
C GLN A 121 -6.84 9.10 -13.72
N ALA A 122 -7.78 9.70 -13.00
CA ALA A 122 -7.93 9.60 -11.56
C ALA A 122 -9.39 9.43 -11.17
N ALA A 123 -9.64 8.80 -10.02
CA ALA A 123 -10.94 8.67 -9.38
C ALA A 123 -10.83 8.86 -7.88
N PHE A 124 -11.92 9.27 -7.24
CA PHE A 124 -12.04 9.28 -5.79
C PHE A 124 -12.88 8.09 -5.31
N VAL A 125 -12.52 7.55 -4.16
CA VAL A 125 -13.29 6.55 -3.42
C VAL A 125 -13.62 7.15 -2.07
N THR A 126 -14.91 7.34 -1.79
CA THR A 126 -15.35 8.12 -0.64
C THR A 126 -15.69 7.24 0.54
N ASN A 127 -15.49 7.80 1.73
CA ASN A 127 -15.89 7.20 3.01
C ASN A 127 -15.42 5.76 3.19
N VAL A 128 -14.13 5.53 2.90
CA VAL A 128 -13.44 4.24 3.09
C VAL A 128 -12.85 4.18 4.49
N GLY A 129 -12.94 3.04 5.14
CA GLY A 129 -12.28 2.81 6.42
C GLY A 129 -12.30 1.35 6.84
N THR A 130 -11.64 1.04 7.94
CA THR A 130 -11.57 -0.31 8.48
C THR A 130 -12.93 -0.70 9.07
N LEU A 131 -13.49 -1.83 8.63
CA LEU A 131 -14.77 -2.37 9.11
C LEU A 131 -14.63 -3.87 9.31
N THR A 132 -15.26 -4.39 10.35
CA THR A 132 -15.44 -5.84 10.58
C THR A 132 -16.73 -6.33 9.90
N GLU A 133 -17.75 -5.47 9.86
CA GLU A 133 -19.05 -5.67 9.23
C GLU A 133 -19.68 -4.30 8.89
N PRO A 134 -20.68 -4.23 8.01
CA PRO A 134 -21.46 -3.01 7.80
C PRO A 134 -22.05 -2.54 9.12
N LEU A 135 -21.93 -1.25 9.43
CA LEU A 135 -22.27 -0.71 10.73
C LEU A 135 -23.14 0.55 10.62
N THR A 136 -24.17 0.61 11.44
CA THR A 136 -25.01 1.81 11.65
C THR A 136 -24.63 2.51 12.95
N LYS A 137 -25.01 3.78 13.09
CA LYS A 137 -24.83 4.54 14.33
C LYS A 137 -25.53 3.89 15.54
N VAL A 138 -26.68 3.26 15.32
CA VAL A 138 -27.42 2.55 16.36
C VAL A 138 -26.63 1.32 16.84
N GLN A 139 -26.07 0.54 15.91
CA GLN A 139 -25.22 -0.59 16.24
C GLN A 139 -23.91 -0.13 16.90
N TYR A 140 -23.29 0.95 16.42
CA TYR A 140 -22.09 1.51 17.05
C TYR A 140 -22.32 1.86 18.52
N ASN A 141 -23.45 2.44 18.86
CA ASN A 141 -23.81 2.82 20.25
C ASN A 141 -24.35 1.64 21.08
N GLY A 142 -24.66 0.51 20.45
CA GLY A 142 -25.15 -0.69 21.09
C GLY A 142 -24.06 -1.52 21.79
N THR A 143 -24.46 -2.58 22.48
CA THR A 143 -23.57 -3.52 23.16
C THR A 143 -23.10 -4.68 22.28
N ALA A 144 -23.91 -5.08 21.28
CA ALA A 144 -23.61 -6.16 20.32
C ALA A 144 -22.96 -5.55 19.07
N ARG A 145 -21.74 -5.04 19.19
CA ARG A 145 -21.01 -4.41 18.10
C ARG A 145 -19.66 -5.08 17.90
N HIS A 146 -19.30 -5.30 16.64
CA HIS A 146 -17.98 -5.75 16.24
C HIS A 146 -17.20 -4.58 15.63
N LEU A 147 -16.48 -3.85 16.46
CA LEU A 147 -15.64 -2.74 16.03
C LEU A 147 -14.23 -3.21 15.69
N PRO A 148 -13.52 -2.49 14.81
CA PRO A 148 -12.08 -2.67 14.63
C PRO A 148 -11.34 -2.55 15.97
N LEU A 149 -10.27 -3.34 16.13
CA LEU A 149 -9.43 -3.25 17.32
C LEU A 149 -8.76 -1.89 17.41
N GLY A 150 -8.72 -1.30 18.59
CA GLY A 150 -8.03 -0.03 18.83
C GLY A 150 -8.49 1.08 17.88
N LEU A 151 -9.79 1.16 17.59
CA LEU A 151 -10.35 2.21 16.75
C LEU A 151 -9.89 3.60 17.22
N TYR A 152 -9.44 4.45 16.28
CA TYR A 152 -8.82 5.76 16.50
C TYR A 152 -7.36 5.73 17.01
N SER A 153 -6.73 4.56 17.13
CA SER A 153 -5.30 4.42 17.41
C SER A 153 -4.51 4.36 16.12
N HIS A 154 -3.45 5.15 15.98
CA HIS A 154 -2.56 5.12 14.80
C HIS A 154 -2.00 3.73 14.55
N SER A 155 -1.34 3.12 15.55
CA SER A 155 -0.69 1.83 15.38
C SER A 155 -1.66 0.72 14.99
N ASP A 156 -2.87 0.72 15.55
CA ASP A 156 -3.88 -0.28 15.27
C ASP A 156 -4.46 -0.10 13.87
N GLN A 157 -4.84 1.10 13.50
CA GLN A 157 -5.45 1.34 12.20
C GLN A 157 -4.44 1.32 11.05
N GLN A 158 -3.19 1.72 11.27
CA GLN A 158 -2.10 1.50 10.30
C GLN A 158 -1.92 0.00 10.03
N GLU A 159 -1.88 -0.84 11.06
CA GLU A 159 -1.82 -2.30 10.91
C GLU A 159 -3.02 -2.81 10.11
N GLN A 160 -4.24 -2.36 10.42
CA GLN A 160 -5.47 -2.79 9.75
C GLN A 160 -5.50 -2.40 8.27
N TRP A 161 -5.08 -1.19 7.91
CA TRP A 161 -4.94 -0.76 6.52
C TRP A 161 -3.88 -1.57 5.76
N GLN A 162 -2.83 -2.01 6.43
CA GLN A 162 -1.78 -2.81 5.81
C GLN A 162 -2.15 -4.30 5.71
N THR A 163 -2.97 -4.81 6.61
CA THR A 163 -3.28 -6.26 6.70
C THR A 163 -4.63 -6.65 6.12
N GLY A 164 -5.61 -5.71 6.04
CA GLY A 164 -7.01 -6.02 5.77
C GLY A 164 -7.64 -6.89 6.87
N THR A 165 -7.17 -6.77 8.13
CA THR A 165 -7.62 -7.61 9.24
C THR A 165 -7.99 -6.73 10.45
N PRO A 166 -9.16 -6.07 10.42
CA PRO A 166 -9.54 -5.10 11.46
C PRO A 166 -9.90 -5.72 12.80
N ASN A 167 -10.21 -7.01 12.87
CA ASN A 167 -10.66 -7.74 14.04
C ASN A 167 -9.59 -8.61 14.72
N ALA A 168 -8.37 -8.65 14.17
CA ALA A 168 -7.26 -9.42 14.73
C ALA A 168 -5.92 -8.78 14.40
N ARG A 169 -4.90 -9.07 15.21
CA ARG A 169 -3.52 -8.71 14.94
C ARG A 169 -2.94 -9.60 13.86
N SER A 170 -2.17 -9.02 12.95
CA SER A 170 -1.49 -9.78 11.89
C SER A 170 -0.12 -9.15 11.59
N SER A 171 0.89 -9.98 11.50
CA SER A 171 2.23 -9.59 11.01
C SER A 171 2.35 -9.72 9.48
N LYS A 172 1.28 -10.10 8.78
CA LYS A 172 1.26 -10.34 7.34
C LYS A 172 0.27 -9.41 6.65
N GLY A 173 0.79 -8.62 5.72
CA GLY A 173 0.01 -7.68 4.94
C GLY A 173 -0.60 -8.30 3.68
N TRP A 174 -1.64 -7.66 3.16
CA TRP A 174 -2.34 -8.19 2.02
C TRP A 174 -1.48 -8.19 0.73
N ALA A 175 -0.58 -7.21 0.54
CA ALA A 175 0.34 -7.22 -0.61
C ALA A 175 1.43 -8.28 -0.48
N GLY A 176 1.91 -8.55 0.74
CA GLY A 176 2.83 -9.66 0.99
C GLY A 176 2.20 -11.02 0.68
N LYS A 177 0.96 -11.23 1.13
CA LYS A 177 0.18 -12.43 0.80
C LYS A 177 -0.09 -12.53 -0.71
N ALA A 178 -0.40 -11.40 -1.38
CA ALA A 178 -0.56 -11.37 -2.84
C ALA A 178 0.74 -11.75 -3.54
N ALA A 179 1.89 -11.27 -3.07
CA ALA A 179 3.19 -11.64 -3.63
C ALA A 179 3.51 -13.14 -3.47
N ASP A 180 3.13 -13.75 -2.34
CA ASP A 180 3.25 -15.20 -2.16
C ASP A 180 2.43 -15.98 -3.22
N LEU A 181 1.21 -15.50 -3.54
CA LEU A 181 0.33 -16.11 -4.55
C LEU A 181 0.82 -15.89 -5.99
N LEU A 182 1.35 -14.69 -6.27
CA LEU A 182 1.71 -14.24 -7.62
C LEU A 182 3.20 -14.50 -7.95
N ALA A 183 3.96 -15.14 -7.07
CA ALA A 183 5.39 -15.36 -7.24
C ALA A 183 5.74 -16.03 -8.58
N GLY A 184 4.93 -17.00 -9.04
CA GLY A 184 5.10 -17.71 -10.30
C GLY A 184 4.88 -16.85 -11.55
N MET A 185 4.30 -15.66 -11.43
CA MET A 185 4.13 -14.73 -12.56
C MET A 185 5.41 -13.95 -12.90
N ASN A 186 6.40 -13.95 -12.00
CA ASN A 186 7.70 -13.32 -12.20
C ASN A 186 8.74 -14.36 -12.64
N SER A 187 9.58 -14.02 -13.61
CA SER A 187 10.55 -14.95 -14.20
C SER A 187 11.74 -15.22 -13.29
N GLN A 188 12.00 -14.35 -12.30
CA GLN A 188 13.02 -14.53 -11.26
C GLN A 188 12.65 -13.82 -9.96
N ASN A 189 13.21 -14.30 -8.84
CA ASN A 189 12.93 -13.83 -7.49
C ASN A 189 14.21 -13.40 -6.73
N LYS A 190 15.29 -13.00 -7.44
CA LYS A 190 16.51 -12.50 -6.80
C LYS A 190 16.25 -11.19 -6.06
N VAL A 191 15.45 -10.32 -6.65
CA VAL A 191 14.90 -9.12 -6.00
C VAL A 191 13.41 -9.39 -5.76
N SER A 192 12.90 -9.04 -4.59
CA SER A 192 11.46 -9.18 -4.30
C SER A 192 10.63 -8.29 -5.23
N MET A 193 9.47 -8.78 -5.65
CA MET A 193 8.49 -7.95 -6.35
C MET A 193 7.92 -6.83 -5.46
N ASN A 194 8.04 -6.98 -4.15
CA ASN A 194 7.65 -5.99 -3.15
C ASN A 194 8.83 -5.06 -2.86
N VAL A 195 8.78 -3.82 -3.32
CA VAL A 195 9.84 -2.82 -3.13
C VAL A 195 9.35 -1.72 -2.21
N SER A 196 10.09 -1.46 -1.14
CA SER A 196 9.75 -0.41 -0.17
C SER A 196 10.79 0.72 -0.17
N LEU A 197 10.30 1.95 -0.20
CA LEU A 197 11.10 3.16 -0.05
C LEU A 197 10.99 3.78 1.36
N SER A 198 10.26 3.10 2.26
CA SER A 198 10.00 3.57 3.63
C SER A 198 10.32 2.49 4.67
N GLY A 199 11.40 1.72 4.43
CA GLY A 199 11.81 0.65 5.34
C GLY A 199 10.95 -0.61 5.26
N GLN A 200 11.04 -1.46 6.26
CA GLN A 200 10.19 -2.63 6.39
C GLN A 200 8.78 -2.21 6.79
N ASN A 201 7.77 -2.82 6.19
CA ASN A 201 6.37 -2.55 6.47
C ASN A 201 5.57 -3.86 6.51
N ILE A 202 4.44 -3.85 7.20
CA ILE A 202 3.57 -5.02 7.32
C ILE A 202 2.87 -5.28 5.99
N TRP A 203 2.49 -4.24 5.25
CA TRP A 203 1.74 -4.36 3.99
C TRP A 203 2.37 -5.35 3.01
N GLN A 204 3.71 -5.29 2.87
CA GLN A 204 4.49 -6.12 1.94
C GLN A 204 5.05 -7.40 2.58
N SER A 205 4.73 -7.68 3.85
CA SER A 205 5.18 -8.89 4.55
C SER A 205 4.21 -10.06 4.30
N GLY A 206 4.68 -11.09 3.61
CA GLY A 206 3.97 -12.34 3.35
C GLY A 206 4.43 -13.48 4.25
N THR A 207 4.22 -14.70 3.81
CA THR A 207 4.80 -15.92 4.43
C THR A 207 6.22 -16.14 3.93
N ASN A 208 6.44 -15.97 2.64
CA ASN A 208 7.74 -16.13 1.97
C ASN A 208 8.23 -14.82 1.34
N ALA A 209 7.31 -13.93 0.96
CA ALA A 209 7.62 -12.63 0.38
C ALA A 209 7.86 -11.58 1.46
N PHE A 210 8.91 -10.78 1.28
CA PHE A 210 9.24 -9.63 2.13
C PHE A 210 9.58 -8.44 1.27
N ALA A 211 9.49 -7.24 1.84
CA ALA A 211 9.88 -6.03 1.14
C ALA A 211 11.40 -5.99 0.87
N TYR A 212 11.76 -5.70 -0.39
CA TYR A 212 13.11 -5.27 -0.74
C TYR A 212 13.21 -3.77 -0.47
N THR A 213 13.91 -3.43 0.61
CA THR A 213 14.01 -2.03 1.05
C THR A 213 15.11 -1.30 0.28
N VAL A 214 14.75 -0.18 -0.30
CA VAL A 214 15.66 0.72 -1.02
C VAL A 214 15.49 2.16 -0.52
N ASN A 215 16.45 3.01 -0.83
CA ASN A 215 16.32 4.45 -0.62
C ASN A 215 16.21 5.22 -1.96
N THR A 216 16.16 6.53 -1.91
CA THR A 216 16.10 7.38 -3.11
C THR A 216 17.31 7.23 -4.02
N GLY A 217 18.45 6.82 -3.49
CA GLY A 217 19.68 6.52 -4.24
C GLY A 217 19.69 5.12 -4.89
N GLY A 218 18.80 4.21 -4.47
CA GLY A 218 18.73 2.83 -4.95
C GLY A 218 18.89 1.81 -3.82
N ALA A 219 19.41 0.63 -4.15
CA ALA A 219 19.68 -0.41 -3.16
C ALA A 219 20.80 0.04 -2.20
N VAL A 220 20.67 -0.36 -0.93
CA VAL A 220 21.65 0.00 0.10
C VAL A 220 22.86 -0.93 -0.01
N ALA A 221 24.05 -0.35 -0.26
CA ALA A 221 25.29 -1.09 -0.36
C ALA A 221 25.72 -1.66 1.00
N LEU A 222 26.47 -2.75 0.96
CA LEU A 222 27.23 -3.20 2.12
C LEU A 222 28.37 -2.20 2.36
N ASP A 223 28.38 -1.55 3.53
CA ASP A 223 29.38 -0.54 3.86
C ASP A 223 30.80 -1.08 3.78
N GLY A 224 31.67 -0.31 3.09
CA GLY A 224 33.05 -0.66 2.89
C GLY A 224 33.30 -1.83 1.91
N TYR A 225 32.29 -2.29 1.16
CA TYR A 225 32.42 -3.28 0.08
C TYR A 225 32.35 -2.60 -1.29
N ASN A 226 33.34 -2.86 -2.15
CA ASN A 226 33.33 -2.42 -3.55
C ASN A 226 34.10 -3.41 -4.41
N SER A 227 33.38 -4.26 -5.17
CA SER A 227 33.97 -5.26 -6.06
C SER A 227 34.81 -4.68 -7.21
N ALA A 228 34.62 -3.40 -7.55
CA ALA A 228 35.41 -2.71 -8.56
C ALA A 228 36.72 -2.08 -8.01
N SER A 229 36.97 -2.16 -6.69
CA SER A 229 38.17 -1.59 -6.08
C SER A 229 39.42 -2.44 -6.39
N THR A 230 40.38 -1.87 -7.11
CA THR A 230 41.59 -2.56 -7.58
C THR A 230 42.85 -2.20 -6.78
N ASN A 231 42.83 -1.12 -5.99
CA ASN A 231 43.99 -0.71 -5.19
C ASN A 231 44.23 -1.69 -4.02
N ALA A 232 45.25 -2.53 -4.11
CA ALA A 232 45.51 -3.64 -3.19
C ALA A 232 45.73 -3.20 -1.73
N THR A 233 46.13 -1.97 -1.46
CA THR A 233 46.39 -1.43 -0.12
C THR A 233 45.20 -0.62 0.43
N SER A 234 44.15 -0.40 -0.37
CA SER A 234 42.98 0.33 0.06
C SER A 234 42.21 -0.48 1.12
N PRO A 235 41.78 0.15 2.25
CA PRO A 235 40.92 -0.50 3.25
C PRO A 235 39.64 -1.12 2.62
N VAL A 236 39.08 -0.46 1.61
CA VAL A 236 37.89 -0.96 0.88
C VAL A 236 38.22 -2.26 0.14
N THR A 237 39.35 -2.36 -0.57
CA THR A 237 39.76 -3.59 -1.25
C THR A 237 40.02 -4.73 -0.27
N LEU A 238 40.67 -4.42 0.88
CA LEU A 238 40.95 -5.41 1.91
C LEU A 238 39.64 -5.96 2.53
N ARG A 239 38.69 -5.08 2.84
CA ARG A 239 37.36 -5.46 3.33
C ARG A 239 36.61 -6.30 2.29
N THR A 240 36.62 -5.87 1.03
CA THR A 240 35.98 -6.60 -0.07
C THR A 240 36.51 -8.03 -0.17
N LYS A 241 37.85 -8.19 -0.20
CA LYS A 241 38.48 -9.52 -0.23
C LYS A 241 38.14 -10.36 1.00
N ALA A 242 38.09 -9.75 2.19
CA ALA A 242 37.72 -10.44 3.41
C ALA A 242 36.27 -10.94 3.35
N VAL A 243 35.33 -10.11 2.87
CA VAL A 243 33.92 -10.50 2.66
C VAL A 243 33.83 -11.63 1.64
N ASP A 244 34.48 -11.52 0.48
CA ASP A 244 34.46 -12.54 -0.57
C ASP A 244 35.04 -13.88 -0.06
N SER A 245 36.14 -13.82 0.72
CA SER A 245 36.71 -15.00 1.36
C SER A 245 35.75 -15.67 2.34
N GLN A 246 35.01 -14.88 3.14
CA GLN A 246 33.99 -15.41 4.06
C GLN A 246 32.83 -16.04 3.31
N LEU A 247 32.38 -15.42 2.21
CA LEU A 247 31.29 -15.94 1.39
C LEU A 247 31.67 -17.26 0.67
N ALA A 248 32.95 -17.45 0.37
CA ALA A 248 33.47 -18.67 -0.25
C ALA A 248 33.62 -19.86 0.74
N LEU A 249 33.54 -19.61 2.06
CA LEU A 249 33.69 -20.66 3.06
C LEU A 249 32.46 -21.57 3.12
N ASN A 250 32.72 -22.87 3.20
CA ASN A 250 31.69 -23.87 3.46
C ASN A 250 31.60 -24.12 4.97
N TYR A 251 30.65 -23.50 5.62
CA TYR A 251 30.45 -23.58 7.06
C TYR A 251 29.78 -24.91 7.45
N GLN A 252 30.33 -25.60 8.44
CA GLN A 252 29.69 -26.78 9.03
C GLN A 252 28.49 -26.45 9.91
N ASN A 253 28.49 -25.24 10.48
CA ASN A 253 27.38 -24.75 11.28
C ASN A 253 26.25 -24.25 10.37
N LEU A 254 25.05 -24.80 10.50
CA LEU A 254 23.89 -24.49 9.67
C LEU A 254 23.45 -23.01 9.76
N ILE A 255 23.60 -22.40 10.94
CA ILE A 255 23.24 -20.98 11.12
C ILE A 255 24.24 -20.09 10.37
N ALA A 256 25.55 -20.38 10.52
CA ALA A 256 26.60 -19.65 9.79
C ALA A 256 26.45 -19.85 8.25
N GLN A 257 26.15 -21.05 7.82
CA GLN A 257 25.87 -21.36 6.41
C GLN A 257 24.66 -20.57 5.89
N GLY A 258 23.54 -20.57 6.64
CA GLY A 258 22.33 -19.84 6.29
C GLY A 258 22.56 -18.33 6.23
N PHE A 259 23.30 -17.77 7.20
CA PHE A 259 23.67 -16.36 7.21
C PHE A 259 24.55 -15.99 6.00
N ASN A 260 25.56 -16.81 5.72
CA ASN A 260 26.47 -16.61 4.59
C ASN A 260 25.73 -16.64 3.25
N HIS A 261 24.85 -17.62 3.07
CA HIS A 261 23.98 -17.73 1.89
C HIS A 261 23.05 -16.51 1.72
N SER A 262 22.41 -16.08 2.80
CA SER A 262 21.52 -14.91 2.78
C SER A 262 22.27 -13.63 2.44
N LYS A 263 23.50 -13.46 2.96
CA LYS A 263 24.37 -12.32 2.64
C LYS A 263 24.77 -12.32 1.16
N GLY A 264 25.16 -13.47 0.61
CA GLY A 264 25.49 -13.62 -0.81
C GLY A 264 24.29 -13.23 -1.71
N LYS A 265 23.10 -13.75 -1.40
CA LYS A 265 21.87 -13.37 -2.11
C LYS A 265 21.55 -11.88 -2.03
N ALA A 266 21.75 -11.26 -0.86
CA ALA A 266 21.53 -9.81 -0.70
C ALA A 266 22.49 -8.98 -1.57
N MET A 267 23.73 -9.41 -1.71
CA MET A 267 24.73 -8.75 -2.57
C MET A 267 24.41 -8.95 -4.07
N GLU A 268 23.96 -10.14 -4.48
CA GLU A 268 23.47 -10.37 -5.84
C GLU A 268 22.25 -9.50 -6.17
N ALA A 269 21.28 -9.41 -5.23
CA ALA A 269 20.10 -8.58 -5.37
C ALA A 269 20.49 -7.08 -5.49
N PHE A 270 21.46 -6.61 -4.68
CA PHE A 270 21.99 -5.27 -4.76
C PHE A 270 22.56 -4.95 -6.16
N ALA A 271 23.43 -5.82 -6.68
CA ALA A 271 24.05 -5.63 -7.99
C ALA A 271 23.01 -5.61 -9.12
N LEU A 272 22.06 -6.56 -9.08
CA LEU A 272 20.97 -6.67 -10.07
C LEU A 272 20.05 -5.44 -10.02
N PHE A 273 19.63 -5.00 -8.83
CA PHE A 273 18.75 -3.84 -8.66
C PHE A 273 19.40 -2.57 -9.17
N ASN A 274 20.65 -2.32 -8.81
CA ASN A 274 21.38 -1.11 -9.27
C ASN A 274 21.58 -1.11 -10.78
N THR A 275 21.92 -2.25 -11.38
CA THR A 275 22.00 -2.38 -12.85
C THR A 275 20.66 -2.08 -13.50
N ALA A 276 19.58 -2.68 -12.99
CA ALA A 276 18.22 -2.52 -13.53
C ALA A 276 17.72 -1.07 -13.43
N THR A 277 18.13 -0.32 -12.40
CA THR A 277 17.64 1.04 -12.12
C THR A 277 18.63 2.16 -12.48
N ALA A 278 19.72 1.85 -13.17
CA ALA A 278 20.76 2.81 -13.54
C ALA A 278 20.32 3.79 -14.65
N GLN A 279 19.30 3.44 -15.45
CA GLN A 279 18.86 4.28 -16.56
C GLN A 279 18.29 5.63 -16.09
N THR A 280 18.51 6.65 -16.92
CA THR A 280 17.90 7.96 -16.76
C THR A 280 16.47 7.94 -17.31
N LEU A 281 15.54 8.54 -16.59
CA LEU A 281 14.17 8.73 -17.09
C LEU A 281 14.09 9.89 -18.08
N PRO A 282 13.19 9.84 -19.08
CA PRO A 282 13.04 10.91 -20.06
C PRO A 282 12.76 12.31 -19.46
N ASN A 283 12.07 12.36 -18.30
CA ASN A 283 11.69 13.59 -17.60
C ASN A 283 12.30 13.70 -16.20
N GLU A 284 13.43 13.08 -15.95
CA GLU A 284 14.05 13.02 -14.61
C GLU A 284 14.29 14.41 -14.00
N ALA A 285 14.68 15.38 -14.83
CA ALA A 285 14.91 16.75 -14.39
C ALA A 285 13.64 17.52 -13.97
N ALA A 286 12.45 17.02 -14.32
CA ALA A 286 11.18 17.65 -13.97
C ALA A 286 10.67 17.26 -12.57
N TYR A 287 11.32 16.29 -11.91
CA TYR A 287 10.94 15.93 -10.54
C TYR A 287 11.29 17.04 -9.56
N PRO A 288 10.34 17.45 -8.70
CA PRO A 288 10.64 18.37 -7.61
C PRO A 288 11.77 17.87 -6.71
N ASN A 289 12.54 18.78 -6.14
CA ASN A 289 13.61 18.43 -5.22
C ASN A 289 13.07 18.16 -3.80
N THR A 290 12.12 17.24 -3.68
CA THR A 290 11.56 16.78 -2.40
C THR A 290 11.83 15.30 -2.19
N ASN A 291 11.74 14.82 -0.94
CA ASN A 291 11.97 13.42 -0.65
C ASN A 291 10.93 12.52 -1.34
N LEU A 292 9.66 12.90 -1.28
CA LEU A 292 8.56 12.16 -1.90
C LEU A 292 8.74 12.05 -3.42
N ALA A 293 9.11 13.15 -4.08
CA ALA A 293 9.32 13.16 -5.53
C ALA A 293 10.51 12.24 -5.92
N ARG A 294 11.62 12.25 -5.15
CA ARG A 294 12.74 11.33 -5.36
C ARG A 294 12.37 9.86 -5.12
N GLN A 295 11.49 9.58 -4.15
CA GLN A 295 10.97 8.22 -3.93
C GLN A 295 10.14 7.75 -5.13
N LEU A 296 9.20 8.58 -5.64
CA LEU A 296 8.41 8.25 -6.83
C LEU A 296 9.27 8.13 -8.09
N MET A 297 10.31 8.95 -8.23
CA MET A 297 11.31 8.82 -9.28
C MET A 297 12.01 7.45 -9.21
N ARG A 298 12.38 6.99 -8.01
CA ARG A 298 12.99 5.67 -7.82
C ARG A 298 12.02 4.54 -8.18
N VAL A 299 10.72 4.66 -7.87
CA VAL A 299 9.69 3.74 -8.33
C VAL A 299 9.65 3.69 -9.86
N ALA A 300 9.60 4.84 -10.54
CA ALA A 300 9.58 4.91 -12.00
C ALA A 300 10.82 4.24 -12.63
N LYS A 301 12.03 4.47 -12.08
CA LYS A 301 13.27 3.78 -12.50
C LYS A 301 13.18 2.26 -12.29
N THR A 302 12.58 1.81 -11.21
CA THR A 302 12.41 0.38 -10.92
C THR A 302 11.43 -0.26 -11.90
N ILE A 303 10.33 0.42 -12.24
CA ILE A 303 9.37 -0.01 -13.27
C ILE A 303 10.04 -0.06 -14.64
N ALA A 304 10.85 0.93 -14.99
CA ALA A 304 11.62 0.93 -16.24
C ALA A 304 12.58 -0.28 -16.32
N GLY A 305 13.20 -0.66 -15.19
CA GLY A 305 14.10 -1.81 -15.07
C GLY A 305 13.43 -3.17 -14.89
N ARG A 306 12.09 -3.25 -14.92
CA ARG A 306 11.30 -4.48 -14.64
C ARG A 306 11.74 -5.70 -15.43
N GLY A 307 12.11 -5.52 -16.71
CA GLY A 307 12.60 -6.62 -17.56
C GLY A 307 13.88 -7.24 -17.04
N THR A 308 14.86 -6.43 -16.66
CA THR A 308 16.12 -6.88 -16.03
C THR A 308 15.86 -7.55 -14.68
N LEU A 309 14.87 -7.07 -13.92
CA LEU A 309 14.44 -7.66 -12.65
C LEU A 309 13.60 -8.92 -12.83
N GLY A 310 13.12 -9.20 -14.05
CA GLY A 310 12.25 -10.33 -14.34
C GLY A 310 10.85 -10.21 -13.73
N HIS A 311 10.36 -9.00 -13.54
CA HIS A 311 9.08 -8.75 -12.87
C HIS A 311 7.96 -8.43 -13.86
N ASN A 312 6.86 -9.19 -13.75
CA ASN A 312 5.56 -8.92 -14.38
C ASN A 312 4.54 -8.40 -13.36
N ARG A 313 4.79 -8.58 -12.07
CA ARG A 313 3.98 -8.06 -10.98
C ARG A 313 4.89 -7.38 -9.96
N GLN A 314 4.54 -6.16 -9.55
CA GLN A 314 5.28 -5.41 -8.52
C GLN A 314 4.35 -4.66 -7.58
N THR A 315 4.79 -4.49 -6.34
CA THR A 315 4.18 -3.54 -5.40
C THR A 315 5.24 -2.58 -4.88
N PHE A 316 4.85 -1.34 -4.67
CA PHE A 316 5.72 -0.29 -4.13
C PHE A 316 5.05 0.35 -2.92
N PHE A 317 5.81 0.54 -1.84
CA PHE A 317 5.35 1.21 -0.64
C PHE A 317 6.13 2.48 -0.40
N ILE A 318 5.41 3.59 -0.28
CA ILE A 318 5.92 4.90 0.10
C ILE A 318 5.06 5.41 1.24
N GLU A 319 5.67 5.77 2.35
CA GLU A 319 5.02 6.48 3.44
C GLU A 319 5.43 7.95 3.41
N TYR A 320 4.45 8.83 3.36
CA TYR A 320 4.60 10.25 3.53
C TYR A 320 3.90 10.65 4.82
N GLY A 321 4.66 10.72 5.90
CA GLY A 321 4.17 10.99 7.24
C GLY A 321 3.94 12.47 7.53
N GLY A 322 3.49 12.77 8.76
CA GLY A 322 3.29 14.13 9.24
C GLY A 322 1.87 14.66 9.07
N TRP A 323 0.88 13.78 8.85
CA TRP A 323 -0.52 14.18 8.68
C TRP A 323 -1.32 14.25 9.99
N ASP A 324 -0.70 14.02 11.12
CA ASP A 324 -1.33 14.10 12.45
C ASP A 324 -1.53 15.55 12.91
N HIS A 325 -2.37 16.28 12.21
CA HIS A 325 -2.58 17.70 12.41
C HIS A 325 -3.60 18.00 13.52
N HIS A 326 -3.18 17.91 14.77
CA HIS A 326 -3.96 18.39 15.92
C HIS A 326 -3.96 19.92 16.03
N ASP A 327 -3.01 20.57 15.35
CA ASP A 327 -2.92 22.01 15.19
C ASP A 327 -2.45 22.39 13.79
N ASN A 328 -2.52 23.68 13.44
CA ASN A 328 -1.98 24.23 12.19
C ASN A 328 -2.39 23.47 10.91
N LEU A 329 -3.57 22.84 10.90
CA LEU A 329 -4.03 21.96 9.80
C LEU A 329 -3.97 22.69 8.45
N ILE A 330 -4.55 23.88 8.35
CA ILE A 330 -4.66 24.61 7.06
C ILE A 330 -3.27 24.94 6.50
N SER A 331 -2.37 25.48 7.33
CA SER A 331 -1.02 25.83 6.87
C SER A 331 -0.18 24.59 6.54
N SER A 332 -0.34 23.51 7.28
CA SER A 332 0.33 22.24 7.02
C SER A 332 -0.14 21.60 5.71
N GLN A 333 -1.44 21.53 5.49
CA GLN A 333 -2.00 21.04 4.23
C GLN A 333 -1.64 21.94 3.04
N ALA A 334 -1.64 23.24 3.20
CA ALA A 334 -1.24 24.20 2.16
C ALA A 334 0.22 23.99 1.70
N ARG A 335 1.10 23.44 2.55
CA ARG A 335 2.48 23.09 2.23
C ARG A 335 2.61 21.65 1.68
N MET A 336 1.97 20.68 2.34
CA MET A 336 2.16 19.26 2.05
C MET A 336 1.42 18.78 0.80
N ILE A 337 0.20 19.28 0.56
CA ILE A 337 -0.63 18.86 -0.58
C ILE A 337 0.00 19.23 -1.92
N PRO A 338 0.53 20.45 -2.15
CA PRO A 338 1.24 20.75 -3.39
C PRO A 338 2.49 19.91 -3.63
N GLU A 339 3.19 19.47 -2.57
CA GLU A 339 4.32 18.55 -2.70
C GLU A 339 3.86 17.19 -3.24
N VAL A 340 2.77 16.64 -2.69
CA VAL A 340 2.15 15.39 -3.15
C VAL A 340 1.68 15.53 -4.60
N ASP A 341 1.00 16.62 -4.92
CA ASP A 341 0.45 16.90 -6.25
C ASP A 341 1.53 16.94 -7.33
N ALA A 342 2.60 17.71 -7.09
CA ALA A 342 3.72 17.85 -8.01
C ALA A 342 4.52 16.54 -8.17
N ALA A 343 4.69 15.80 -7.09
CA ALA A 343 5.38 14.51 -7.12
C ALA A 343 4.60 13.45 -7.93
N ILE A 344 3.27 13.40 -7.76
CA ILE A 344 2.39 12.52 -8.54
C ILE A 344 2.43 12.93 -10.02
N LYS A 345 2.37 14.22 -10.34
CA LYS A 345 2.44 14.70 -11.74
C LYS A 345 3.73 14.24 -12.43
N ALA A 346 4.88 14.46 -11.82
CA ALA A 346 6.17 14.04 -12.37
C ALA A 346 6.25 12.52 -12.57
N PHE A 347 5.68 11.76 -11.64
CA PHE A 347 5.58 10.29 -11.73
C PHE A 347 4.70 9.85 -12.91
N VAL A 348 3.50 10.41 -13.05
CA VAL A 348 2.59 10.12 -14.16
C VAL A 348 3.24 10.45 -15.51
N ASP A 349 3.94 11.57 -15.60
CA ASP A 349 4.67 11.96 -16.81
C ASP A 349 5.78 10.95 -17.16
N SER A 350 6.52 10.45 -16.16
CA SER A 350 7.49 9.38 -16.35
C SER A 350 6.85 8.11 -16.89
N LEU A 351 5.75 7.66 -16.26
CA LEU A 351 5.05 6.46 -16.68
C LEU A 351 4.48 6.59 -18.10
N THR A 352 4.00 7.76 -18.44
CA THR A 352 3.50 8.07 -19.79
C THR A 352 4.62 8.00 -20.82
N ALA A 353 5.76 8.64 -20.53
CA ALA A 353 6.94 8.61 -21.42
C ALA A 353 7.54 7.21 -21.58
N LEU A 354 7.41 6.35 -20.54
CA LEU A 354 7.82 4.94 -20.59
C LEU A 354 6.78 4.02 -21.26
N GLY A 355 5.60 4.53 -21.63
CA GLY A 355 4.48 3.72 -22.13
C GLY A 355 3.88 2.78 -21.08
N MET A 356 4.05 3.07 -19.78
CA MET A 356 3.69 2.20 -18.67
C MET A 356 2.50 2.70 -17.84
N PHE A 357 1.91 3.84 -18.20
CA PHE A 357 0.86 4.45 -17.39
C PHE A 357 -0.38 3.56 -17.24
N ASN A 358 -0.74 2.78 -18.25
CA ASN A 358 -1.87 1.83 -18.19
C ASN A 358 -1.60 0.58 -17.33
N ASN A 359 -0.35 0.36 -16.97
CA ASN A 359 0.10 -0.82 -16.24
C ASN A 359 0.38 -0.55 -14.76
N VAL A 360 0.22 0.71 -14.33
CA VAL A 360 0.55 1.15 -12.97
C VAL A 360 -0.65 1.87 -12.37
N THR A 361 -1.01 1.48 -11.15
CA THR A 361 -2.02 2.18 -10.35
C THR A 361 -1.40 2.66 -9.04
N LEU A 362 -1.40 3.98 -8.84
CA LEU A 362 -1.11 4.61 -7.56
C LEU A 362 -2.41 4.77 -6.78
N PHE A 363 -2.40 4.40 -5.51
CA PHE A 363 -3.53 4.61 -4.61
C PHE A 363 -3.07 5.20 -3.29
N THR A 364 -3.95 5.98 -2.65
CA THR A 364 -3.69 6.53 -1.32
C THR A 364 -4.31 5.67 -0.23
N ALA A 365 -3.64 5.64 0.91
CA ALA A 365 -4.11 5.05 2.16
C ALA A 365 -3.68 5.97 3.32
N SER A 366 -4.33 5.85 4.47
CA SER A 366 -3.97 6.58 5.68
C SER A 366 -4.42 5.79 6.89
N ASP A 367 -3.97 6.16 8.07
CA ASP A 367 -4.37 5.51 9.33
C ASP A 367 -5.90 5.54 9.49
N PHE A 368 -6.47 6.73 9.33
CA PHE A 368 -7.89 7.06 9.41
C PHE A 368 -8.12 8.46 8.82
N ALA A 369 -9.38 8.88 8.73
CA ALA A 369 -9.71 10.28 8.50
C ALA A 369 -9.73 11.09 9.82
N ARG A 370 -9.95 12.40 9.73
CA ARG A 370 -10.02 13.31 10.86
C ARG A 370 -11.46 13.70 11.19
N THR A 371 -11.67 14.11 12.46
CA THR A 371 -12.97 14.65 12.89
C THR A 371 -13.39 15.82 12.02
N LEU A 372 -14.68 15.94 11.74
CA LEU A 372 -15.20 17.13 11.07
C LEU A 372 -15.07 18.36 11.96
N THR A 373 -15.32 18.21 13.26
CA THR A 373 -15.17 19.34 14.20
C THR A 373 -13.71 19.59 14.51
N THR A 374 -13.36 20.87 14.66
CA THR A 374 -12.02 21.32 15.02
C THR A 374 -11.83 21.43 16.53
N ASP A 375 -10.58 21.23 16.97
CA ASP A 375 -10.08 21.59 18.30
C ASP A 375 -9.17 22.84 18.17
N SER A 376 -9.76 23.98 17.84
CA SER A 376 -9.08 25.24 17.52
C SER A 376 -8.49 25.35 16.11
N SER A 377 -7.31 24.83 15.82
CA SER A 377 -6.62 24.96 14.52
C SER A 377 -6.29 23.61 13.85
N GLY A 378 -6.71 22.51 14.46
CA GLY A 378 -6.53 21.14 13.96
C GLY A 378 -7.74 20.28 14.17
N THR A 379 -7.57 18.97 14.02
CA THR A 379 -8.63 17.96 14.12
C THR A 379 -8.11 16.72 14.83
N ASP A 380 -9.02 15.95 15.40
CA ASP A 380 -8.74 14.73 16.14
C ASP A 380 -8.94 13.49 15.28
N HIS A 381 -8.59 12.32 15.80
CA HIS A 381 -8.70 11.03 15.15
C HIS A 381 -10.15 10.65 14.86
N ALA A 382 -10.42 10.16 13.65
CA ALA A 382 -11.73 9.72 13.24
C ALA A 382 -11.64 8.36 12.49
N TRP A 383 -12.47 8.13 11.50
CA TRP A 383 -12.61 6.79 10.93
C TRP A 383 -12.64 6.83 9.39
N GLY A 384 -13.84 6.87 8.78
CA GLY A 384 -14.01 6.85 7.33
C GLY A 384 -13.54 8.14 6.65
N GLY A 385 -12.84 8.00 5.53
CA GLY A 385 -12.31 9.12 4.77
C GLY A 385 -12.32 8.92 3.26
N ASN A 386 -11.83 9.92 2.53
CA ASN A 386 -11.82 9.93 1.08
C ASN A 386 -10.40 9.63 0.57
N HIS A 387 -10.30 8.73 -0.38
CA HIS A 387 -9.05 8.34 -1.01
C HIS A 387 -9.13 8.58 -2.51
N PHE A 388 -7.99 8.63 -3.18
CA PHE A 388 -7.95 8.69 -4.63
C PHE A 388 -7.00 7.67 -5.24
N VAL A 389 -7.29 7.30 -6.47
CA VAL A 389 -6.50 6.39 -7.29
C VAL A 389 -6.13 7.07 -8.60
N VAL A 390 -4.89 6.84 -9.09
CA VAL A 390 -4.36 7.41 -10.31
C VAL A 390 -3.74 6.31 -11.16
N GLY A 391 -4.05 6.26 -12.43
CA GLY A 391 -3.50 5.29 -13.37
C GLY A 391 -4.27 5.26 -14.68
N GLY A 392 -3.64 4.79 -15.76
CA GLY A 392 -4.30 4.70 -17.07
C GLY A 392 -5.37 3.59 -17.15
N ALA A 393 -5.32 2.59 -16.25
CA ALA A 393 -6.35 1.57 -16.13
C ALA A 393 -7.54 1.99 -15.24
N VAL A 394 -7.43 3.14 -14.56
CA VAL A 394 -8.49 3.65 -13.70
C VAL A 394 -9.67 4.12 -14.56
N LYS A 395 -10.87 3.65 -14.24
CA LYS A 395 -12.13 4.20 -14.77
C LYS A 395 -12.40 5.55 -14.08
N GLY A 396 -11.61 6.54 -14.47
CA GLY A 396 -11.52 7.84 -13.82
C GLY A 396 -12.69 8.78 -14.11
N ARG A 397 -12.53 10.03 -13.65
CA ARG A 397 -13.58 11.05 -13.68
C ARG A 397 -14.86 10.59 -12.98
N LYS A 398 -14.72 9.77 -11.92
CA LYS A 398 -15.81 9.22 -11.11
C LYS A 398 -15.48 9.34 -9.63
N VAL A 399 -16.54 9.39 -8.85
CA VAL A 399 -16.50 9.29 -7.40
C VAL A 399 -17.23 7.99 -7.03
N TYR A 400 -16.50 7.06 -6.47
CA TYR A 400 -17.01 5.75 -6.07
C TYR A 400 -17.46 5.78 -4.61
N GLY A 401 -18.58 5.12 -4.33
CA GLY A 401 -19.25 5.18 -3.02
C GLY A 401 -20.16 6.41 -2.89
N ASN A 402 -20.78 6.53 -1.73
CA ASN A 402 -21.64 7.65 -1.40
C ASN A 402 -20.85 8.67 -0.58
N TYR A 403 -20.77 9.90 -1.05
CA TYR A 403 -20.19 10.97 -0.25
C TYR A 403 -21.11 11.24 0.95
N PRO A 404 -20.62 11.16 2.21
CA PRO A 404 -21.47 11.29 3.38
C PRO A 404 -21.94 12.73 3.58
N SER A 405 -23.11 12.92 4.21
CA SER A 405 -23.46 14.23 4.78
C SER A 405 -22.43 14.60 5.85
N LEU A 406 -22.00 15.85 5.84
CA LEU A 406 -21.04 16.39 6.80
C LEU A 406 -21.72 17.14 7.97
N ALA A 407 -23.04 17.01 8.07
CA ALA A 407 -23.77 17.54 9.22
C ALA A 407 -23.36 16.82 10.52
N VAL A 408 -22.87 17.56 11.49
CA VAL A 408 -22.54 17.01 12.81
C VAL A 408 -23.81 16.49 13.48
N GLY A 409 -23.73 15.29 14.06
CA GLY A 409 -24.87 14.59 14.62
C GLY A 409 -25.66 13.75 13.61
N GLY A 410 -25.30 13.79 12.33
CA GLY A 410 -25.91 13.01 11.26
C GLY A 410 -25.89 11.50 11.49
N THR A 411 -26.51 10.75 10.57
CA THR A 411 -26.71 9.28 10.70
C THR A 411 -25.43 8.47 10.73
N LEU A 412 -24.34 8.99 10.16
CA LEU A 412 -23.02 8.34 10.15
C LEU A 412 -22.05 8.93 11.18
N ASP A 413 -22.39 10.05 11.83
CA ASP A 413 -21.52 10.67 12.83
C ASP A 413 -21.69 10.00 14.21
N VAL A 414 -20.64 9.37 14.69
CA VAL A 414 -20.59 8.74 16.03
C VAL A 414 -19.99 9.67 17.09
N GLY A 415 -20.00 10.95 16.82
CA GLY A 415 -19.58 12.03 17.72
C GLY A 415 -18.40 12.81 17.16
N ARG A 416 -18.49 14.14 17.25
CA ARG A 416 -17.47 15.09 16.76
C ARG A 416 -17.19 15.02 15.25
N GLY A 417 -18.12 14.46 14.47
CA GLY A 417 -17.90 14.23 13.03
C GLY A 417 -16.94 13.08 12.75
N ARG A 418 -16.89 12.06 13.59
CA ARG A 418 -16.30 10.75 13.27
C ARG A 418 -17.26 9.97 12.44
N ILE A 419 -17.01 9.91 11.14
CA ILE A 419 -17.94 9.33 10.18
C ILE A 419 -17.71 7.81 10.08
N ILE A 420 -18.78 7.02 10.26
CA ILE A 420 -18.76 5.57 10.01
C ILE A 420 -18.46 5.33 8.54
N PRO A 421 -17.46 4.49 8.20
CA PRO A 421 -17.20 4.11 6.81
C PRO A 421 -18.40 3.39 6.18
N GLN A 422 -18.66 3.67 4.91
CA GLN A 422 -19.63 2.94 4.08
C GLN A 422 -18.95 1.96 3.13
N ILE A 423 -17.66 2.14 2.88
CA ILE A 423 -16.83 1.22 2.12
C ILE A 423 -15.77 0.65 3.06
N ALA A 424 -15.74 -0.68 3.18
CA ALA A 424 -14.67 -1.37 3.88
C ALA A 424 -13.37 -1.28 3.07
N VAL A 425 -12.23 -1.15 3.77
CA VAL A 425 -10.90 -1.26 3.17
C VAL A 425 -10.74 -2.58 2.40
N ASP A 426 -11.41 -3.64 2.83
CA ASP A 426 -11.46 -4.94 2.14
C ASP A 426 -11.94 -4.80 0.68
N SER A 427 -13.04 -4.07 0.44
CA SER A 427 -13.56 -3.85 -0.92
C SER A 427 -12.60 -3.00 -1.76
N TYR A 428 -11.97 -1.99 -1.16
CA TYR A 428 -10.99 -1.13 -1.80
C TYR A 428 -9.75 -1.92 -2.23
N PHE A 429 -9.25 -2.78 -1.35
CA PHE A 429 -8.07 -3.62 -1.63
C PHE A 429 -8.38 -4.80 -2.54
N ALA A 430 -9.59 -5.40 -2.44
CA ALA A 430 -10.01 -6.49 -3.30
C ALA A 430 -10.03 -6.08 -4.78
N GLU A 431 -10.49 -4.86 -5.10
CA GLU A 431 -10.44 -4.32 -6.47
C GLU A 431 -9.00 -4.30 -6.99
N MET A 432 -8.06 -3.80 -6.20
CA MET A 432 -6.64 -3.72 -6.56
C MET A 432 -5.97 -5.08 -6.64
N ALA A 433 -6.29 -5.99 -5.72
CA ALA A 433 -5.76 -7.35 -5.71
C ALA A 433 -6.20 -8.15 -6.95
N LEU A 434 -7.49 -8.05 -7.33
CA LEU A 434 -8.02 -8.66 -8.55
C LEU A 434 -7.36 -8.08 -9.80
N TRP A 435 -7.22 -6.76 -9.87
CA TRP A 435 -6.54 -6.12 -10.99
C TRP A 435 -5.08 -6.55 -11.07
N LEU A 436 -4.37 -6.72 -9.95
CA LEU A 436 -2.98 -7.19 -9.91
C LEU A 436 -2.84 -8.65 -10.42
N GLY A 437 -3.92 -9.44 -10.37
CA GLY A 437 -3.96 -10.80 -10.88
C GLY A 437 -4.28 -11.87 -9.84
N VAL A 438 -4.64 -11.49 -8.61
CA VAL A 438 -5.15 -12.44 -7.60
C VAL A 438 -6.51 -12.97 -8.06
N SER A 439 -6.75 -14.26 -7.92
CA SER A 439 -8.03 -14.87 -8.27
C SER A 439 -9.12 -14.48 -7.28
N ARG A 440 -10.39 -14.49 -7.73
CA ARG A 440 -11.53 -14.22 -6.83
C ARG A 440 -11.62 -15.22 -5.68
N SER A 441 -11.28 -16.48 -5.93
CA SER A 441 -11.28 -17.55 -4.92
C SER A 441 -10.25 -17.31 -3.82
N ASP A 442 -9.15 -16.62 -4.14
CA ASP A 442 -8.03 -16.39 -3.23
C ASP A 442 -8.15 -15.09 -2.43
N LEU A 443 -9.16 -14.24 -2.74
CA LEU A 443 -9.36 -12.98 -2.01
C LEU A 443 -9.44 -13.18 -0.49
N LYS A 444 -10.07 -14.26 -0.01
CA LYS A 444 -10.17 -14.55 1.43
C LYS A 444 -8.82 -14.87 2.10
N LEU A 445 -7.83 -15.29 1.33
CA LEU A 445 -6.47 -15.52 1.85
C LEU A 445 -5.78 -14.18 2.14
N LEU A 446 -6.07 -13.15 1.34
CA LEU A 446 -5.53 -11.80 1.53
C LEU A 446 -6.32 -11.03 2.59
N LEU A 447 -7.64 -11.03 2.43
CA LEU A 447 -8.62 -10.19 3.12
C LEU A 447 -9.66 -11.11 3.79
N PRO A 448 -9.41 -11.56 5.02
CA PRO A 448 -10.24 -12.59 5.65
C PRO A 448 -11.73 -12.21 5.80
N ASN A 449 -12.03 -10.90 5.94
CA ASN A 449 -13.39 -10.41 6.12
C ASN A 449 -14.10 -10.06 4.81
N ILE A 450 -13.44 -10.19 3.66
CA ILE A 450 -13.99 -9.77 2.36
C ILE A 450 -15.36 -10.34 2.06
N GLY A 451 -15.64 -11.58 2.51
CA GLY A 451 -16.93 -12.24 2.30
C GLY A 451 -18.12 -11.54 2.94
N THR A 452 -17.90 -10.64 3.90
CA THR A 452 -18.94 -9.80 4.52
C THR A 452 -19.34 -8.62 3.60
N PHE A 453 -18.41 -8.17 2.76
CA PHE A 453 -18.58 -6.96 1.94
C PHE A 453 -18.70 -7.25 0.44
N TYR A 454 -18.13 -8.37 -0.01
CA TYR A 454 -18.12 -8.76 -1.40
C TYR A 454 -18.14 -10.28 -1.55
N ALA A 455 -19.10 -10.79 -2.33
CA ALA A 455 -19.20 -12.21 -2.60
C ALA A 455 -18.19 -12.64 -3.69
N ALA A 456 -17.36 -13.64 -3.41
CA ALA A 456 -16.34 -14.13 -4.35
C ALA A 456 -16.93 -14.66 -5.67
N ASN A 457 -18.18 -15.12 -5.68
CA ASN A 457 -18.91 -15.55 -6.88
C ASN A 457 -19.65 -14.42 -7.60
N SER A 458 -19.54 -13.17 -7.13
CA SER A 458 -20.16 -12.02 -7.80
C SER A 458 -19.58 -11.84 -9.20
N PRO A 459 -20.40 -11.64 -10.24
CA PRO A 459 -19.90 -11.32 -11.58
C PRO A 459 -19.34 -9.89 -11.66
N SER A 460 -19.76 -9.00 -10.75
CA SER A 460 -19.30 -7.62 -10.70
C SER A 460 -17.96 -7.47 -9.98
N SER A 461 -17.28 -6.35 -10.20
CA SER A 461 -16.12 -5.93 -9.44
C SER A 461 -16.53 -5.43 -8.05
N PRO A 462 -15.63 -5.43 -7.05
CA PRO A 462 -15.93 -4.92 -5.71
C PRO A 462 -16.42 -3.46 -5.71
N LEU A 463 -15.75 -2.58 -6.45
CA LEU A 463 -16.09 -1.16 -6.58
C LEU A 463 -16.15 -0.69 -8.04
N GLY A 464 -15.42 -1.34 -8.93
CA GLY A 464 -15.45 -1.10 -10.37
C GLY A 464 -14.57 0.05 -10.86
N PHE A 465 -13.59 0.49 -10.10
CA PHE A 465 -12.70 1.58 -10.54
C PHE A 465 -11.50 1.10 -11.36
N LEU A 466 -11.20 -0.19 -11.40
CA LEU A 466 -10.12 -0.80 -12.20
C LEU A 466 -10.64 -1.86 -13.17
N LEU A 467 -11.71 -2.56 -12.85
CA LEU A 467 -12.18 -3.77 -13.55
C LEU A 467 -13.48 -3.56 -14.31
#